data_d9ce16179fd6311a63434d4d9e25dac4
#
_entry.id   d9ce16179fd6311a63434d4d9e25dac4
#
_cell.length_a   1.000
_cell.length_b   1.000
_cell.length_c   1.000
_cell.angle_alpha   90.00
_cell.angle_beta   90.00
_cell.angle_gamma   90.00
#
_symmetry.space_group_name_H-M   'P 1'
#
loop_
_entity.id
_entity.type
_entity.pdbx_description
1 polymer ?
#
loop_
_entity_poly.entity_id
_entity_poly.type
_entity_poly.pdbx_seq_one_letter_code
_entity_poly.pdbx_strand_id
1 'polypeptide(L)'
;MSRSVQMFSILLAVLPGIAATAQAGGPKPPAGFRAIFNGKDLTGWYGLNPHSSANLKGEKKHANLKQQRADFPKHWKIDNDELVNDGTGPYATTEAEFGDIELRLEYKTVPKADSGIYLRGTPQVQIWDWHQKFDPKNPNRKPHLGSGGLFNNTPGSPGRDPAVLADKPFGEWNQFRIRQIGARTWVWLNAKLVVDGAVMENYWERSKPLPANGPIMLQTHGGEIRWRNLFVHEIGADEAKTILNAAETEAKAKLSKALTLHASFDKGLDADFSRGDKKCYVQQGQALVHAKPNEEVKFAADAGRFGGALHFPKKGTYRPSFKDGGVLGYNAKSWSASVSAWLRLNPDQDLEPGYCDPIQIIGNDNKKGYIFLEWSKDETPRYFRYAIRPLFPIWNPNNLQWADIPNDKKPMVQVARAPFSREKWTHVVFTVENINDKKNPPVGKLYLNGKLQGAIEKWDMTFGWDPAKVLLVLGASYVGHMDDLAVFDRPLTDIEVERIHELKNGIRELYSSSSGDR
;
A
#
# COMPACT_ATOMS: atom_id res chain seq x y z
N MET A 1 -41.48 -21.35 77.38
CA MET A 1 -41.86 -20.88 76.06
C MET A 1 -41.05 -21.67 75.07
N SER A 2 -41.62 -22.73 74.56
CA SER A 2 -41.03 -23.70 73.61
C SER A 2 -41.43 -23.30 72.21
N ARG A 3 -40.44 -23.11 71.33
CA ARG A 3 -40.72 -22.95 69.88
C ARG A 3 -40.23 -24.22 69.13
N SER A 4 -41.23 -24.96 68.67
CA SER A 4 -41.04 -26.13 67.77
C SER A 4 -40.47 -25.73 66.43
N VAL A 5 -39.45 -26.40 66.00
CA VAL A 5 -38.91 -26.30 64.62
C VAL A 5 -39.44 -27.49 63.81
N GLN A 6 -40.29 -27.19 62.84
CA GLN A 6 -40.73 -28.18 61.83
C GLN A 6 -39.69 -28.32 60.75
N MET A 7 -39.19 -29.54 60.58
CA MET A 7 -38.29 -29.95 59.50
C MET A 7 -39.14 -30.32 58.27
N PHE A 8 -38.99 -29.55 57.16
CA PHE A 8 -39.55 -29.90 55.87
C PHE A 8 -38.53 -30.74 55.10
N SER A 9 -38.84 -31.99 54.84
CA SER A 9 -38.06 -32.86 53.96
C SER A 9 -38.45 -32.58 52.52
N ILE A 10 -37.49 -32.06 51.71
CA ILE A 10 -37.68 -31.89 50.28
C ILE A 10 -37.20 -33.15 49.60
N LEU A 11 -38.14 -33.85 48.94
CA LEU A 11 -37.87 -34.99 48.10
C LEU A 11 -37.34 -34.49 46.72
N LEU A 12 -36.05 -34.74 46.46
CA LEU A 12 -35.45 -34.39 45.16
C LEU A 12 -35.79 -35.50 44.13
N ALA A 13 -36.70 -35.20 43.22
CA ALA A 13 -36.97 -36.09 42.07
C ALA A 13 -35.84 -35.92 41.03
N VAL A 14 -35.02 -36.94 40.88
CA VAL A 14 -34.03 -37.04 39.78
C VAL A 14 -34.76 -37.40 38.52
N LEU A 15 -34.92 -36.45 37.63
CA LEU A 15 -35.37 -36.70 36.22
C LEU A 15 -34.15 -37.22 35.42
N PRO A 16 -34.29 -38.27 34.63
CA PRO A 16 -33.21 -38.73 33.75
C PRO A 16 -32.99 -37.65 32.68
N GLY A 17 -31.77 -37.08 32.68
CA GLY A 17 -31.32 -36.16 31.66
C GLY A 17 -31.31 -36.89 30.30
N ILE A 18 -32.21 -36.50 29.41
CA ILE A 18 -32.09 -36.81 27.98
C ILE A 18 -30.84 -36.07 27.49
N ALA A 19 -29.74 -36.79 27.29
CA ALA A 19 -28.58 -36.29 26.56
C ALA A 19 -29.09 -35.99 25.12
N ALA A 20 -29.38 -34.74 24.85
CA ALA A 20 -29.54 -34.26 23.49
C ALA A 20 -28.22 -34.47 22.80
N THR A 21 -28.13 -35.51 21.97
CA THR A 21 -27.07 -35.64 20.97
C THR A 21 -27.12 -34.37 20.12
N ALA A 22 -26.15 -33.48 20.30
CA ALA A 22 -25.96 -32.33 19.43
C ALA A 22 -25.77 -32.93 18.02
N GLN A 23 -26.79 -32.83 17.21
CA GLN A 23 -26.73 -33.15 15.80
C GLN A 23 -25.69 -32.18 15.23
N ALA A 24 -24.56 -32.69 14.75
CA ALA A 24 -23.53 -31.90 14.08
C ALA A 24 -24.18 -31.21 12.87
N GLY A 25 -24.72 -30.02 13.09
CA GLY A 25 -25.16 -29.13 12.07
C GLY A 25 -23.96 -28.58 11.36
N GLY A 26 -23.93 -28.62 10.04
CA GLY A 26 -22.85 -28.01 9.25
C GLY A 26 -22.60 -26.55 9.63
N PRO A 27 -21.55 -25.93 9.07
CA PRO A 27 -21.10 -24.60 9.48
C PRO A 27 -22.24 -23.57 9.44
N LYS A 28 -22.49 -22.89 10.56
CA LYS A 28 -23.58 -21.92 10.69
C LYS A 28 -23.10 -20.54 10.21
N PRO A 29 -23.59 -20.03 9.05
CA PRO A 29 -23.17 -18.74 8.53
C PRO A 29 -23.67 -17.58 9.41
N PRO A 30 -22.93 -16.44 9.47
CA PRO A 30 -23.43 -15.20 10.03
C PRO A 30 -24.69 -14.70 9.29
N ALA A 31 -25.46 -13.80 9.92
CA ALA A 31 -26.61 -13.18 9.28
C ALA A 31 -26.22 -12.51 7.95
N GLY A 32 -26.99 -12.72 6.89
CA GLY A 32 -26.72 -12.22 5.54
C GLY A 32 -25.70 -13.01 4.73
N PHE A 33 -25.07 -14.04 5.31
CA PHE A 33 -24.11 -14.92 4.62
C PHE A 33 -24.73 -16.29 4.32
N ARG A 34 -24.24 -16.94 3.27
CA ARG A 34 -24.49 -18.36 3.00
C ARG A 34 -23.19 -19.14 3.01
N ALA A 35 -23.25 -20.40 3.43
CA ALA A 35 -22.13 -21.32 3.33
C ALA A 35 -21.90 -21.72 1.87
N ILE A 36 -20.65 -21.72 1.42
CA ILE A 36 -20.21 -22.25 0.12
C ILE A 36 -19.47 -23.58 0.25
N PHE A 37 -19.27 -24.06 1.47
CA PHE A 37 -18.83 -25.40 1.81
C PHE A 37 -19.78 -25.97 2.87
N ASN A 38 -20.27 -27.19 2.63
CA ASN A 38 -21.30 -27.80 3.46
C ASN A 38 -20.78 -28.58 4.67
N GLY A 39 -19.44 -28.74 4.80
CA GLY A 39 -18.80 -29.51 5.86
C GLY A 39 -18.90 -31.03 5.71
N LYS A 40 -19.52 -31.55 4.65
CA LYS A 40 -19.85 -32.98 4.51
C LYS A 40 -19.18 -33.65 3.32
N ASP A 41 -19.14 -32.97 2.20
CA ASP A 41 -18.63 -33.49 0.93
C ASP A 41 -18.12 -32.35 0.02
N LEU A 42 -17.63 -32.71 -1.17
CA LEU A 42 -17.10 -31.79 -2.16
C LEU A 42 -18.18 -31.19 -3.10
N THR A 43 -19.45 -31.34 -2.78
CA THR A 43 -20.54 -30.79 -3.60
C THR A 43 -20.41 -29.27 -3.76
N GLY A 44 -20.52 -28.77 -4.99
CA GLY A 44 -20.33 -27.37 -5.35
C GLY A 44 -18.88 -26.97 -5.58
N TRP A 45 -17.95 -27.94 -5.55
CA TRP A 45 -16.52 -27.75 -5.79
C TRP A 45 -15.98 -28.73 -6.83
N TYR A 46 -15.00 -28.27 -7.63
CA TYR A 46 -14.28 -29.08 -8.58
C TYR A 46 -12.81 -28.70 -8.64
N GLY A 47 -12.00 -29.55 -9.27
CA GLY A 47 -10.56 -29.30 -9.41
C GLY A 47 -10.23 -28.48 -10.65
N LEU A 48 -9.52 -27.34 -10.46
CA LEU A 48 -8.97 -26.53 -11.55
C LEU A 48 -7.73 -25.79 -11.09
N ASN A 49 -6.57 -26.10 -11.67
CA ASN A 49 -5.39 -25.25 -11.60
C ASN A 49 -5.31 -24.44 -12.90
N PRO A 50 -5.66 -23.13 -12.89
CA PRO A 50 -5.69 -22.33 -14.12
C PRO A 50 -4.32 -22.17 -14.77
N HIS A 51 -3.22 -22.18 -13.98
CA HIS A 51 -1.85 -22.09 -14.52
C HIS A 51 -1.49 -23.29 -15.40
N SER A 52 -1.92 -24.50 -15.04
CA SER A 52 -1.65 -25.70 -15.82
C SER A 52 -2.44 -25.78 -17.12
N SER A 53 -3.56 -25.03 -17.23
CA SER A 53 -4.45 -25.02 -18.39
C SER A 53 -4.33 -23.76 -19.26
N ALA A 54 -3.72 -22.69 -18.76
CA ALA A 54 -3.71 -21.35 -19.39
C ALA A 54 -3.21 -21.36 -20.84
N ASN A 55 -2.13 -22.10 -21.12
CA ASN A 55 -1.47 -22.15 -22.43
C ASN A 55 -1.98 -23.30 -23.31
N LEU A 56 -2.92 -24.11 -22.83
CA LEU A 56 -3.46 -25.23 -23.60
C LEU A 56 -4.67 -24.80 -24.45
N LYS A 57 -4.83 -25.45 -25.62
CA LYS A 57 -5.94 -25.20 -26.56
C LYS A 57 -6.57 -26.52 -27.02
N GLY A 58 -7.81 -26.46 -27.51
CA GLY A 58 -8.54 -27.56 -28.12
C GLY A 58 -8.58 -28.81 -27.23
N GLU A 59 -8.41 -29.98 -27.83
CA GLU A 59 -8.49 -31.28 -27.14
C GLU A 59 -7.52 -31.43 -25.96
N LYS A 60 -6.30 -30.87 -26.08
CA LYS A 60 -5.32 -30.90 -24.97
C LYS A 60 -5.85 -30.16 -23.74
N LYS A 61 -6.52 -29.03 -23.96
CA LYS A 61 -7.14 -28.28 -22.85
C LYS A 61 -8.29 -29.09 -22.24
N HIS A 62 -9.18 -29.64 -23.05
CA HIS A 62 -10.28 -30.48 -22.56
C HIS A 62 -9.78 -31.69 -21.77
N ALA A 63 -8.79 -32.41 -22.27
CA ALA A 63 -8.20 -33.55 -21.58
C ALA A 63 -7.59 -33.13 -20.23
N ASN A 64 -6.85 -32.03 -20.19
CA ASN A 64 -6.27 -31.49 -18.95
C ASN A 64 -7.34 -31.13 -17.92
N LEU A 65 -8.39 -30.39 -18.33
CA LEU A 65 -9.48 -30.02 -17.42
C LEU A 65 -10.24 -31.26 -16.89
N LYS A 66 -10.48 -32.26 -17.76
CA LYS A 66 -11.10 -33.54 -17.36
C LYS A 66 -10.23 -34.27 -16.35
N GLN A 67 -8.92 -34.32 -16.57
CA GLN A 67 -7.97 -34.95 -15.64
C GLN A 67 -7.95 -34.23 -14.27
N GLN A 68 -7.90 -32.91 -14.27
CA GLN A 68 -7.93 -32.14 -13.02
C GLN A 68 -9.20 -32.39 -12.20
N ARG A 69 -10.37 -32.49 -12.85
CA ARG A 69 -11.62 -32.85 -12.16
C ARG A 69 -11.56 -34.26 -11.56
N ALA A 70 -10.97 -35.22 -12.27
CA ALA A 70 -10.81 -36.60 -11.80
C ALA A 70 -9.77 -36.72 -10.65
N ASP A 71 -8.77 -35.85 -10.63
CA ASP A 71 -7.75 -35.84 -9.58
C ASP A 71 -8.20 -35.08 -8.32
N PHE A 72 -9.16 -34.18 -8.41
CA PHE A 72 -9.61 -33.36 -7.30
C PHE A 72 -9.94 -34.16 -6.03
N PRO A 73 -10.80 -35.21 -6.03
CA PRO A 73 -11.11 -35.99 -4.84
C PRO A 73 -9.97 -36.87 -4.32
N LYS A 74 -8.85 -36.94 -5.03
CA LYS A 74 -7.66 -37.68 -4.55
C LYS A 74 -6.81 -36.81 -3.61
N HIS A 75 -6.88 -35.49 -3.75
CA HIS A 75 -6.08 -34.52 -3.03
C HIS A 75 -6.85 -33.65 -2.05
N TRP A 76 -8.17 -33.68 -2.16
CA TRP A 76 -9.06 -32.93 -1.29
C TRP A 76 -10.02 -33.90 -0.59
N LYS A 77 -10.10 -33.79 0.71
CA LYS A 77 -10.97 -34.61 1.55
C LYS A 77 -11.67 -33.78 2.60
N ILE A 78 -12.69 -34.36 3.23
CA ILE A 78 -13.32 -33.79 4.41
C ILE A 78 -12.82 -34.55 5.65
N ASP A 79 -12.43 -33.82 6.67
CA ASP A 79 -11.97 -34.35 7.95
C ASP A 79 -12.51 -33.45 9.08
N ASN A 80 -13.43 -33.97 9.90
CA ASN A 80 -14.08 -33.23 11.00
C ASN A 80 -14.69 -31.88 10.56
N ASP A 81 -15.53 -31.88 9.52
CA ASP A 81 -16.15 -30.68 8.92
C ASP A 81 -15.15 -29.68 8.31
N GLU A 82 -13.86 -30.04 8.19
CA GLU A 82 -12.81 -29.27 7.55
C GLU A 82 -12.57 -29.76 6.12
N LEU A 83 -12.41 -28.84 5.18
CA LEU A 83 -11.95 -29.13 3.82
C LEU A 83 -10.42 -29.15 3.83
N VAL A 84 -9.83 -30.28 3.52
CA VAL A 84 -8.39 -30.54 3.69
C VAL A 84 -7.75 -30.83 2.35
N ASN A 85 -6.67 -30.11 2.02
CA ASN A 85 -5.77 -30.41 0.91
C ASN A 85 -4.44 -30.97 1.42
N ASP A 86 -3.92 -31.99 0.75
CA ASP A 86 -2.66 -32.66 1.08
C ASP A 86 -1.39 -31.88 0.64
N GLY A 87 -1.55 -30.68 0.08
CA GLY A 87 -0.48 -29.84 -0.46
C GLY A 87 -0.21 -30.05 -1.94
N THR A 88 -0.95 -30.93 -2.62
CA THR A 88 -0.78 -31.27 -4.04
C THR A 88 -2.10 -31.28 -4.81
N GLY A 89 -2.05 -31.49 -6.10
CA GLY A 89 -3.25 -31.61 -6.95
C GLY A 89 -3.81 -30.28 -7.46
N PRO A 90 -5.03 -30.29 -8.05
CA PRO A 90 -5.68 -29.11 -8.55
C PRO A 90 -6.27 -28.27 -7.41
N TYR A 91 -6.52 -26.96 -7.66
CA TYR A 91 -7.16 -26.06 -6.71
C TYR A 91 -8.64 -26.42 -6.52
N ALA A 92 -9.16 -26.31 -5.30
CA ALA A 92 -10.60 -26.37 -5.06
C ALA A 92 -11.25 -25.10 -5.63
N THR A 93 -12.12 -25.29 -6.60
CA THR A 93 -12.77 -24.22 -7.35
C THR A 93 -14.28 -24.33 -7.19
N THR A 94 -14.97 -23.24 -6.87
CA THR A 94 -16.43 -23.25 -6.77
C THR A 94 -17.07 -23.41 -8.14
N GLU A 95 -18.17 -24.20 -8.24
CA GLU A 95 -19.00 -24.23 -9.45
C GLU A 95 -19.78 -22.93 -9.64
N ALA A 96 -20.16 -22.27 -8.52
CA ALA A 96 -20.77 -20.95 -8.54
C ALA A 96 -19.73 -19.87 -8.84
N GLU A 97 -20.16 -18.86 -9.59
CA GLU A 97 -19.40 -17.64 -9.84
C GLU A 97 -19.91 -16.49 -8.99
N PHE A 98 -19.02 -15.57 -8.63
CA PHE A 98 -19.29 -14.46 -7.74
C PHE A 98 -18.80 -13.15 -8.36
N GLY A 99 -19.57 -12.08 -8.13
CA GLY A 99 -19.19 -10.70 -8.45
C GLY A 99 -18.67 -9.95 -7.22
N ASP A 100 -19.40 -8.90 -6.81
CA ASP A 100 -19.09 -8.15 -5.60
C ASP A 100 -19.48 -8.95 -4.36
N ILE A 101 -18.55 -9.19 -3.45
CA ILE A 101 -18.74 -10.07 -2.29
C ILE A 101 -18.03 -9.59 -1.03
N GLU A 102 -18.53 -10.06 0.12
CA GLU A 102 -17.74 -10.25 1.33
C GLU A 102 -17.58 -11.76 1.58
N LEU A 103 -16.33 -12.25 1.57
CA LEU A 103 -15.96 -13.64 1.85
C LEU A 103 -15.37 -13.71 3.26
N ARG A 104 -15.86 -14.65 4.07
CA ARG A 104 -15.29 -15.01 5.36
C ARG A 104 -14.90 -16.46 5.35
N LEU A 105 -13.71 -16.76 5.83
CA LEU A 105 -13.23 -18.12 5.94
C LEU A 105 -12.14 -18.24 7.02
N GLU A 106 -11.91 -19.45 7.43
CA GLU A 106 -10.80 -19.79 8.31
C GLU A 106 -9.88 -20.79 7.63
N TYR A 107 -8.56 -20.61 7.85
CA TYR A 107 -7.55 -21.56 7.37
C TYR A 107 -6.52 -21.87 8.44
N LYS A 108 -5.90 -23.03 8.30
CA LYS A 108 -4.82 -23.51 9.17
C LYS A 108 -3.77 -24.18 8.31
N THR A 109 -2.50 -23.86 8.54
CA THR A 109 -1.36 -24.35 7.73
C THR A 109 -0.29 -25.02 8.58
N VAL A 110 0.63 -25.65 7.89
CA VAL A 110 1.87 -26.24 8.40
C VAL A 110 3.10 -25.47 7.88
N PRO A 111 4.30 -25.66 8.46
CA PRO A 111 5.53 -25.09 7.91
C PRO A 111 5.72 -25.41 6.43
N LYS A 112 6.22 -24.43 5.66
CA LYS A 112 6.44 -24.46 4.21
C LYS A 112 5.17 -24.50 3.35
N ALA A 113 3.97 -24.40 3.94
CA ALA A 113 2.76 -24.26 3.16
C ALA A 113 2.76 -22.89 2.43
N ASP A 114 2.38 -22.94 1.16
CA ASP A 114 2.14 -21.78 0.31
C ASP A 114 0.75 -21.98 -0.31
N SER A 115 -0.08 -20.97 -0.27
CA SER A 115 -1.47 -21.05 -0.78
C SER A 115 -2.01 -19.64 -1.08
N GLY A 116 -3.28 -19.58 -1.42
CA GLY A 116 -3.98 -18.32 -1.66
C GLY A 116 -5.43 -18.51 -2.04
N ILE A 117 -6.16 -17.41 -2.01
CA ILE A 117 -7.58 -17.37 -2.37
C ILE A 117 -7.71 -16.54 -3.65
N TYR A 118 -8.20 -17.17 -4.71
CA TYR A 118 -8.52 -16.49 -5.96
C TYR A 118 -9.93 -15.95 -5.88
N LEU A 119 -10.11 -14.74 -6.35
CA LEU A 119 -11.39 -14.08 -6.48
C LEU A 119 -11.69 -13.88 -7.96
N ARG A 120 -12.92 -14.21 -8.39
CA ARG A 120 -13.32 -14.16 -9.81
C ARG A 120 -12.34 -14.91 -10.74
N GLY A 121 -11.79 -16.03 -10.26
CA GLY A 121 -10.80 -16.81 -11.01
C GLY A 121 -9.44 -16.12 -11.20
N THR A 122 -9.20 -14.98 -10.55
CA THR A 122 -7.97 -14.19 -10.64
C THR A 122 -7.14 -14.33 -9.37
N PRO A 123 -5.82 -14.63 -9.47
CA PRO A 123 -4.93 -14.71 -8.31
C PRO A 123 -4.64 -13.33 -7.72
N GLN A 124 -4.36 -13.17 -6.47
CA GLN A 124 -4.78 -13.94 -5.31
C GLN A 124 -4.60 -13.10 -4.04
N VAL A 125 -5.40 -13.39 -3.01
CA VAL A 125 -5.08 -13.05 -1.63
C VAL A 125 -4.14 -14.13 -1.12
N GLN A 126 -2.88 -13.79 -0.89
CA GLN A 126 -1.78 -14.72 -0.64
C GLN A 126 -1.79 -15.28 0.77
N ILE A 127 -1.39 -16.54 0.93
CA ILE A 127 -1.07 -17.18 2.20
C ILE A 127 0.38 -17.67 2.15
N TRP A 128 1.18 -17.23 3.13
CA TRP A 128 2.61 -17.54 3.23
C TRP A 128 2.96 -18.37 4.46
N ASP A 129 4.06 -19.14 4.35
CA ASP A 129 4.90 -19.39 5.50
C ASP A 129 5.72 -18.12 5.81
N TRP A 130 5.24 -17.32 6.74
CA TRP A 130 5.83 -16.02 7.09
C TRP A 130 7.17 -16.13 7.85
N HIS A 131 7.59 -17.33 8.25
CA HIS A 131 8.91 -17.58 8.82
C HIS A 131 10.02 -17.67 7.75
N GLN A 132 9.66 -17.76 6.46
CA GLN A 132 10.63 -17.73 5.37
C GLN A 132 11.35 -16.38 5.34
N LYS A 133 12.69 -16.45 5.31
CA LYS A 133 13.53 -15.26 5.21
C LYS A 133 13.40 -14.61 3.83
N PHE A 134 13.64 -13.30 3.79
CA PHE A 134 13.78 -12.58 2.52
C PHE A 134 14.91 -13.19 1.68
N ASP A 135 14.60 -13.46 0.41
CA ASP A 135 15.57 -13.94 -0.58
C ASP A 135 15.96 -12.79 -1.54
N PRO A 136 17.19 -12.28 -1.49
CA PRO A 136 17.64 -11.21 -2.41
C PRO A 136 17.60 -11.59 -3.89
N LYS A 137 17.60 -12.89 -4.23
CA LYS A 137 17.47 -13.38 -5.62
C LYS A 137 16.03 -13.28 -6.13
N ASN A 138 15.05 -13.20 -5.22
CA ASN A 138 13.63 -13.05 -5.51
C ASN A 138 13.04 -11.84 -4.75
N PRO A 139 13.48 -10.61 -5.01
CA PRO A 139 13.15 -9.44 -4.21
C PRO A 139 11.66 -9.09 -4.20
N ASN A 140 10.92 -9.59 -5.17
CA ASN A 140 9.47 -9.41 -5.29
C ASN A 140 8.66 -10.42 -4.45
N ARG A 141 9.31 -11.44 -3.85
CA ARG A 141 8.69 -12.42 -2.96
C ARG A 141 9.09 -12.13 -1.52
N LYS A 142 8.13 -11.66 -0.72
CA LYS A 142 8.38 -11.17 0.64
C LYS A 142 7.51 -11.90 1.68
N PRO A 143 7.65 -13.21 1.86
CA PRO A 143 6.81 -13.99 2.76
C PRO A 143 6.90 -13.52 4.22
N HIS A 144 8.05 -13.01 4.65
CA HIS A 144 8.27 -12.47 5.99
C HIS A 144 7.38 -11.26 6.35
N LEU A 145 6.70 -10.64 5.39
CA LEU A 145 5.72 -9.59 5.64
C LEU A 145 4.34 -10.15 6.03
N GLY A 146 4.12 -11.46 5.84
CA GLY A 146 2.88 -12.14 6.20
C GLY A 146 1.92 -12.37 5.04
N SER A 147 0.76 -12.92 5.40
CA SER A 147 -0.32 -13.27 4.47
C SER A 147 -1.31 -12.12 4.26
N GLY A 148 -2.15 -12.24 3.24
CA GLY A 148 -3.27 -11.32 2.95
C GLY A 148 -3.01 -10.31 1.85
N GLY A 149 -1.76 -10.16 1.37
CA GLY A 149 -1.44 -9.26 0.27
C GLY A 149 -1.97 -9.74 -1.09
N LEU A 150 -2.18 -8.82 -2.03
CA LEU A 150 -2.57 -9.10 -3.42
C LEU A 150 -1.33 -9.44 -4.26
N PHE A 151 -0.67 -10.53 -3.93
CA PHE A 151 0.70 -10.87 -4.36
C PHE A 151 0.91 -10.85 -5.89
N ASN A 152 -0.11 -11.20 -6.66
CA ASN A 152 -0.02 -11.26 -8.11
C ASN A 152 -0.23 -9.91 -8.81
N ASN A 153 -0.47 -8.84 -8.08
CA ASN A 153 -0.39 -7.49 -8.63
C ASN A 153 1.05 -7.18 -9.08
N THR A 154 1.19 -6.21 -9.97
CA THR A 154 2.50 -5.72 -10.42
C THR A 154 3.38 -5.33 -9.22
N PRO A 155 4.67 -5.68 -9.19
CA PRO A 155 5.56 -5.22 -8.12
C PRO A 155 5.49 -3.70 -7.92
N GLY A 156 5.39 -3.27 -6.65
CA GLY A 156 5.20 -1.87 -6.28
C GLY A 156 3.76 -1.36 -6.32
N SER A 157 2.79 -2.17 -6.79
CA SER A 157 1.37 -1.80 -6.70
C SER A 157 0.89 -1.83 -5.25
N PRO A 158 0.01 -0.89 -4.85
CA PRO A 158 -0.58 -0.85 -3.53
C PRO A 158 -1.25 -2.16 -3.13
N GLY A 159 -1.15 -2.53 -1.87
CA GLY A 159 -1.76 -3.75 -1.32
C GLY A 159 -1.17 -5.06 -1.82
N ARG A 160 -0.12 -5.03 -2.67
CA ARG A 160 0.57 -6.24 -3.10
C ARG A 160 1.24 -6.97 -1.93
N ASP A 161 1.88 -6.22 -1.06
CA ASP A 161 2.39 -6.69 0.23
C ASP A 161 1.39 -6.28 1.34
N PRO A 162 1.19 -7.08 2.40
CA PRO A 162 0.30 -6.71 3.50
C PRO A 162 0.89 -5.55 4.31
N ALA A 163 0.02 -4.67 4.81
CA ALA A 163 0.44 -3.50 5.60
C ALA A 163 1.02 -3.87 6.97
N VAL A 164 0.68 -5.05 7.50
CA VAL A 164 1.13 -5.53 8.81
C VAL A 164 1.12 -7.05 8.85
N LEU A 165 2.11 -7.64 9.51
CA LEU A 165 2.12 -9.07 9.83
C LEU A 165 0.97 -9.38 10.81
N ALA A 166 0.05 -10.23 10.38
CA ALA A 166 -1.16 -10.55 11.13
C ALA A 166 -1.38 -12.05 11.32
N ASP A 167 -0.49 -12.89 10.79
CA ASP A 167 -0.57 -14.34 10.85
C ASP A 167 -0.45 -14.86 12.29
N LYS A 168 -1.13 -15.96 12.57
CA LYS A 168 -0.96 -16.75 13.78
C LYS A 168 0.03 -17.89 13.55
N PRO A 169 0.58 -18.49 14.63
CA PRO A 169 1.44 -19.66 14.55
C PRO A 169 0.82 -20.81 13.75
N PHE A 170 1.68 -21.67 13.16
CA PHE A 170 1.23 -22.88 12.49
C PHE A 170 0.37 -23.75 13.41
N GLY A 171 -0.64 -24.39 12.84
CA GLY A 171 -1.59 -25.21 13.59
C GLY A 171 -2.72 -24.41 14.25
N GLU A 172 -2.64 -23.10 14.29
CA GLU A 172 -3.74 -22.24 14.75
C GLU A 172 -4.63 -21.77 13.57
N TRP A 173 -5.90 -21.54 13.87
CA TRP A 173 -6.85 -21.05 12.89
C TRP A 173 -6.68 -19.56 12.65
N ASN A 174 -6.33 -19.19 11.43
CA ASN A 174 -6.35 -17.83 10.92
C ASN A 174 -7.73 -17.53 10.33
N GLN A 175 -8.20 -16.28 10.48
CA GLN A 175 -9.49 -15.83 10.00
C GLN A 175 -9.31 -14.75 8.95
N PHE A 176 -9.80 -14.99 7.74
CA PHE A 176 -9.93 -13.98 6.71
C PHE A 176 -11.33 -13.41 6.68
N ARG A 177 -11.39 -12.10 6.50
CA ARG A 177 -12.51 -11.35 5.97
C ARG A 177 -12.02 -10.61 4.73
N ILE A 178 -12.57 -10.92 3.58
CA ILE A 178 -12.17 -10.34 2.30
C ILE A 178 -13.40 -9.70 1.68
N ARG A 179 -13.33 -8.41 1.37
CA ARG A 179 -14.37 -7.70 0.64
C ARG A 179 -13.82 -7.28 -0.70
N GLN A 180 -14.53 -7.60 -1.79
CA GLN A 180 -14.20 -7.14 -3.13
C GLN A 180 -15.42 -6.50 -3.78
N ILE A 181 -15.27 -5.24 -4.20
CA ILE A 181 -16.30 -4.46 -4.94
C ILE A 181 -15.62 -3.93 -6.20
N GLY A 182 -16.10 -4.35 -7.37
CA GLY A 182 -15.33 -4.18 -8.59
C GLY A 182 -13.94 -4.81 -8.43
N ALA A 183 -12.90 -4.05 -8.68
CA ALA A 183 -11.52 -4.46 -8.44
C ALA A 183 -10.98 -4.04 -7.07
N ARG A 184 -11.67 -3.16 -6.34
CA ARG A 184 -11.23 -2.72 -5.01
C ARG A 184 -11.42 -3.83 -3.99
N THR A 185 -10.33 -4.16 -3.29
CA THR A 185 -10.25 -5.32 -2.40
C THR A 185 -9.73 -4.88 -1.04
N TRP A 186 -10.50 -5.17 0.00
CA TRP A 186 -10.11 -5.04 1.40
C TRP A 186 -9.88 -6.41 1.99
N VAL A 187 -8.80 -6.57 2.72
CA VAL A 187 -8.46 -7.84 3.38
C VAL A 187 -8.18 -7.58 4.85
N TRP A 188 -8.91 -8.28 5.71
CA TRP A 188 -8.60 -8.38 7.14
C TRP A 188 -8.13 -9.80 7.43
N LEU A 189 -7.01 -9.91 8.12
CA LEU A 189 -6.49 -11.16 8.65
C LEU A 189 -6.43 -11.06 10.18
N ASN A 190 -7.11 -11.98 10.87
CA ASN A 190 -7.19 -11.97 12.34
C ASN A 190 -7.62 -10.60 12.91
N ALA A 191 -8.66 -10.02 12.31
CA ALA A 191 -9.22 -8.69 12.58
C ALA A 191 -8.30 -7.49 12.28
N LYS A 192 -7.07 -7.68 11.82
CA LYS A 192 -6.19 -6.59 11.36
C LYS A 192 -6.40 -6.31 9.88
N LEU A 193 -6.59 -5.05 9.51
CA LEU A 193 -6.67 -4.62 8.11
C LEU A 193 -5.28 -4.71 7.48
N VAL A 194 -5.08 -5.61 6.53
CA VAL A 194 -3.81 -5.85 5.86
C VAL A 194 -3.77 -5.31 4.43
N VAL A 195 -4.95 -5.14 3.79
CA VAL A 195 -5.12 -4.42 2.52
C VAL A 195 -6.33 -3.51 2.64
N ASP A 196 -6.17 -2.20 2.41
CA ASP A 196 -7.21 -1.18 2.58
C ASP A 196 -7.76 -0.66 1.24
N GLY A 197 -8.53 -1.49 0.53
CA GLY A 197 -9.22 -1.09 -0.71
C GLY A 197 -8.28 -0.92 -1.90
N ALA A 198 -7.20 -1.69 -1.97
CA ALA A 198 -6.33 -1.71 -3.14
C ALA A 198 -7.01 -2.35 -4.34
N VAL A 199 -6.61 -1.94 -5.53
CA VAL A 199 -7.11 -2.50 -6.79
C VAL A 199 -6.44 -3.85 -7.06
N MET A 200 -7.24 -4.92 -7.17
CA MET A 200 -6.74 -6.20 -7.68
C MET A 200 -6.61 -6.13 -9.20
N GLU A 201 -5.41 -6.37 -9.71
CA GLU A 201 -5.15 -6.35 -11.16
C GLU A 201 -5.62 -7.65 -11.82
N ASN A 202 -6.05 -7.57 -13.08
CA ASN A 202 -6.34 -8.76 -13.88
C ASN A 202 -5.03 -9.45 -14.26
N TYR A 203 -4.65 -10.47 -13.51
CA TYR A 203 -3.40 -11.21 -13.72
C TYR A 203 -3.31 -11.87 -15.11
N TRP A 204 -4.43 -12.36 -15.63
CA TRP A 204 -4.46 -13.09 -16.89
C TRP A 204 -4.37 -12.17 -18.10
N GLU A 205 -4.95 -10.96 -18.00
CA GLU A 205 -4.98 -9.96 -19.07
C GLU A 205 -4.78 -8.57 -18.49
N ARG A 206 -3.52 -8.20 -18.21
CA ARG A 206 -3.14 -6.95 -17.51
C ARG A 206 -3.72 -5.66 -18.11
N SER A 207 -4.00 -5.67 -19.41
CA SER A 207 -4.58 -4.52 -20.12
C SER A 207 -6.11 -4.43 -19.99
N LYS A 208 -6.76 -5.44 -19.42
CA LYS A 208 -8.21 -5.48 -19.23
C LYS A 208 -8.60 -5.30 -17.76
N PRO A 209 -9.81 -4.80 -17.49
CA PRO A 209 -10.34 -4.77 -16.13
C PRO A 209 -10.46 -6.19 -15.55
N LEU A 210 -10.60 -6.27 -14.24
CA LEU A 210 -10.92 -7.52 -13.56
C LEU A 210 -12.25 -8.08 -14.09
N PRO A 211 -12.41 -9.41 -14.29
CA PRO A 211 -13.68 -10.00 -14.68
C PRO A 211 -14.83 -9.57 -13.75
N ALA A 212 -16.02 -9.36 -14.30
CA ALA A 212 -17.19 -8.97 -13.50
C ALA A 212 -17.59 -10.07 -12.51
N ASN A 213 -17.52 -11.33 -12.95
CA ASN A 213 -17.82 -12.52 -12.15
C ASN A 213 -16.77 -13.59 -12.39
N GLY A 214 -16.69 -14.56 -11.49
CA GLY A 214 -15.87 -15.75 -11.63
C GLY A 214 -15.81 -16.55 -10.33
N PRO A 215 -15.22 -17.75 -10.37
CA PRO A 215 -15.18 -18.65 -9.22
C PRO A 215 -14.26 -18.15 -8.12
N ILE A 216 -14.53 -18.59 -6.89
CA ILE A 216 -13.58 -18.58 -5.78
C ILE A 216 -12.74 -19.85 -5.90
N MET A 217 -11.41 -19.70 -5.75
CA MET A 217 -10.50 -20.84 -5.80
C MET A 217 -9.57 -20.85 -4.58
N LEU A 218 -9.38 -22.03 -4.00
CA LEU A 218 -8.44 -22.27 -2.90
C LEU A 218 -7.19 -22.93 -3.50
N GLN A 219 -6.07 -22.24 -3.46
CA GLN A 219 -4.85 -22.67 -4.13
C GLN A 219 -4.18 -23.83 -3.40
N THR A 220 -3.64 -24.76 -4.16
CA THR A 220 -2.70 -25.81 -3.76
C THR A 220 -1.31 -25.44 -4.21
N HIS A 221 -0.36 -25.28 -3.27
CA HIS A 221 1.02 -24.93 -3.63
C HIS A 221 2.04 -25.39 -2.55
N GLY A 222 1.90 -26.63 -2.08
CA GLY A 222 2.80 -27.26 -1.10
C GLY A 222 2.35 -27.08 0.36
N GLY A 223 2.53 -28.15 1.13
CA GLY A 223 2.10 -28.27 2.51
C GLY A 223 0.59 -28.47 2.70
N GLU A 224 0.21 -29.22 3.73
CA GLU A 224 -1.19 -29.41 4.09
C GLU A 224 -1.83 -28.06 4.46
N ILE A 225 -3.02 -27.83 3.95
CA ILE A 225 -3.85 -26.69 4.35
C ILE A 225 -5.27 -27.14 4.62
N ARG A 226 -5.85 -26.61 5.69
CA ARG A 226 -7.22 -26.91 6.14
C ARG A 226 -8.06 -25.64 6.11
N TRP A 227 -9.30 -25.81 5.72
CA TRP A 227 -10.27 -24.72 5.55
C TRP A 227 -11.58 -25.06 6.24
N ARG A 228 -12.22 -24.06 6.84
CA ARG A 228 -13.55 -24.18 7.41
C ARG A 228 -14.30 -22.84 7.41
N ASN A 229 -15.59 -22.85 7.71
CA ASN A 229 -16.39 -21.65 7.85
C ASN A 229 -16.33 -20.73 6.60
N LEU A 230 -16.44 -21.34 5.40
CA LEU A 230 -16.42 -20.63 4.13
C LEU A 230 -17.80 -20.03 3.87
N PHE A 231 -17.94 -18.72 4.12
CA PHE A 231 -19.17 -17.98 4.02
C PHE A 231 -19.06 -16.82 3.05
N VAL A 232 -20.06 -16.63 2.21
CA VAL A 232 -20.12 -15.52 1.26
C VAL A 232 -21.40 -14.71 1.47
N HIS A 233 -21.26 -13.39 1.42
CA HIS A 233 -22.33 -12.42 1.26
C HIS A 233 -22.15 -11.75 -0.11
N GLU A 234 -23.15 -11.82 -0.97
CA GLU A 234 -23.15 -11.16 -2.28
C GLU A 234 -23.64 -9.72 -2.09
N ILE A 235 -22.81 -8.76 -2.50
CA ILE A 235 -23.03 -7.32 -2.29
C ILE A 235 -23.81 -6.77 -3.49
N GLY A 236 -25.02 -6.28 -3.23
CA GLY A 236 -25.85 -5.63 -4.26
C GLY A 236 -25.31 -4.24 -4.65
N ALA A 237 -25.76 -3.71 -5.78
CA ALA A 237 -25.28 -2.45 -6.33
C ALA A 237 -25.42 -1.25 -5.38
N ASP A 238 -26.53 -1.11 -4.67
CA ASP A 238 -26.75 0.00 -3.73
C ASP A 238 -25.88 -0.13 -2.47
N GLU A 239 -25.71 -1.35 -1.98
CA GLU A 239 -24.80 -1.64 -0.87
C GLU A 239 -23.35 -1.34 -1.28
N ALA A 240 -22.93 -1.79 -2.47
CA ALA A 240 -21.62 -1.50 -3.04
C ALA A 240 -21.35 0.00 -3.12
N LYS A 241 -22.28 0.78 -3.66
CA LYS A 241 -22.18 2.24 -3.72
C LYS A 241 -22.05 2.88 -2.34
N THR A 242 -22.83 2.42 -1.37
CA THR A 242 -22.79 2.91 0.01
C THR A 242 -21.42 2.65 0.65
N ILE A 243 -20.90 1.42 0.50
CA ILE A 243 -19.58 1.04 1.04
C ILE A 243 -18.45 1.85 0.38
N LEU A 244 -18.48 1.99 -0.96
CA LEU A 244 -17.45 2.74 -1.69
C LEU A 244 -17.45 4.21 -1.29
N ASN A 245 -18.63 4.85 -1.19
CA ASN A 245 -18.74 6.24 -0.78
C ASN A 245 -18.24 6.47 0.67
N ALA A 246 -18.58 5.57 1.58
CA ALA A 246 -18.10 5.64 2.96
C ALA A 246 -16.57 5.50 3.05
N ALA A 247 -16.01 4.53 2.32
CA ALA A 247 -14.57 4.32 2.27
C ALA A 247 -13.81 5.52 1.67
N GLU A 248 -14.36 6.13 0.60
CA GLU A 248 -13.79 7.33 -0.02
C GLU A 248 -13.83 8.52 0.93
N THR A 249 -14.97 8.74 1.59
CA THR A 249 -15.13 9.83 2.59
C THR A 249 -14.15 9.68 3.74
N GLU A 250 -14.02 8.47 4.30
CA GLU A 250 -13.07 8.19 5.37
C GLU A 250 -11.62 8.42 4.94
N ALA A 251 -11.25 7.96 3.74
CA ALA A 251 -9.91 8.14 3.21
C ALA A 251 -9.56 9.63 3.00
N LYS A 252 -10.48 10.40 2.40
CA LYS A 252 -10.31 11.85 2.24
C LYS A 252 -10.18 12.56 3.59
N ALA A 253 -10.97 12.18 4.58
CA ALA A 253 -10.88 12.74 5.93
C ALA A 253 -9.52 12.46 6.58
N LYS A 254 -8.99 11.23 6.47
CA LYS A 254 -7.66 10.86 6.96
C LYS A 254 -6.56 11.68 6.29
N LEU A 255 -6.60 11.82 4.96
CA LEU A 255 -5.64 12.60 4.18
C LEU A 255 -5.73 14.09 4.52
N SER A 256 -6.94 14.67 4.58
CA SER A 256 -7.18 16.05 4.99
C SER A 256 -6.61 16.34 6.38
N LYS A 257 -6.82 15.41 7.33
CA LYS A 257 -6.26 15.52 8.68
C LYS A 257 -4.73 15.50 8.70
N ALA A 258 -4.09 14.82 7.79
CA ALA A 258 -2.63 14.73 7.71
C ALA A 258 -2.00 15.87 6.90
N LEU A 259 -2.76 16.54 6.02
CA LEU A 259 -2.27 17.61 5.16
C LEU A 259 -1.84 18.82 6.00
N THR A 260 -0.62 19.30 5.78
CA THR A 260 -0.04 20.46 6.49
C THR A 260 0.27 21.63 5.57
N LEU A 261 0.54 21.38 4.29
CA LEU A 261 0.76 22.39 3.28
C LEU A 261 0.23 21.92 1.92
N HIS A 262 -0.38 22.85 1.18
CA HIS A 262 -0.65 22.68 -0.24
C HIS A 262 -0.36 23.99 -0.98
N ALA A 263 0.45 23.91 -2.02
CA ALA A 263 0.75 24.98 -2.97
C ALA A 263 0.39 24.50 -4.38
N SER A 264 -0.74 24.97 -4.89
CA SER A 264 -1.22 24.65 -6.25
C SER A 264 -0.45 25.39 -7.33
N PHE A 265 0.25 26.45 -6.96
CA PHE A 265 0.90 27.35 -7.90
C PHE A 265 -0.03 27.96 -8.96
N ASP A 266 -1.34 28.00 -8.70
CA ASP A 266 -2.34 28.62 -9.60
C ASP A 266 -2.26 30.15 -9.61
N LYS A 267 -1.84 30.75 -8.50
CA LYS A 267 -1.88 32.22 -8.29
C LYS A 267 -0.53 32.82 -7.90
N GLY A 268 0.53 32.02 -7.89
CA GLY A 268 1.88 32.44 -7.47
C GLY A 268 2.64 31.38 -6.72
N LEU A 269 3.59 31.81 -5.86
CA LEU A 269 4.49 30.90 -5.14
C LEU A 269 3.98 30.54 -3.74
N ASP A 270 3.10 31.34 -3.16
CA ASP A 270 2.58 31.09 -1.81
C ASP A 270 1.63 29.88 -1.80
N ALA A 271 1.57 29.19 -0.66
CA ALA A 271 0.67 28.06 -0.47
C ALA A 271 -0.79 28.52 -0.34
N ASP A 272 -1.71 27.75 -0.92
CA ASP A 272 -3.17 27.95 -0.79
C ASP A 272 -3.64 27.54 0.60
N PHE A 273 -3.07 26.46 1.12
CA PHE A 273 -3.35 25.92 2.46
C PHE A 273 -2.05 25.69 3.22
N SER A 274 -2.00 26.04 4.50
CA SER A 274 -0.95 25.65 5.41
C SER A 274 -1.45 25.65 6.86
N ARG A 275 -0.95 24.74 7.66
CA ARG A 275 -1.09 24.78 9.13
C ARG A 275 -0.05 25.68 9.78
N GLY A 276 0.99 26.02 9.04
CA GLY A 276 2.02 26.99 9.40
C GLY A 276 1.94 28.25 8.54
N ASP A 277 3.11 28.77 8.18
CA ASP A 277 3.24 29.92 7.28
C ASP A 277 2.94 29.51 5.83
N LYS A 278 2.06 30.26 5.17
CA LYS A 278 1.73 30.07 3.75
C LYS A 278 2.75 30.69 2.80
N LYS A 279 3.57 31.61 3.29
CA LYS A 279 4.47 32.37 2.43
C LYS A 279 5.61 31.50 1.93
N CYS A 280 5.90 31.65 0.65
CA CYS A 280 7.10 31.14 0.05
C CYS A 280 8.24 32.15 0.23
N TYR A 281 9.44 31.67 0.51
CA TYR A 281 10.61 32.48 0.80
C TYR A 281 11.76 32.13 -0.15
N VAL A 282 12.72 33.06 -0.25
CA VAL A 282 14.00 32.83 -0.89
C VAL A 282 15.13 33.37 0.00
N GLN A 283 16.25 32.67 0.00
CA GLN A 283 17.44 33.12 0.74
C GLN A 283 18.10 34.29 0.02
N GLN A 284 18.27 35.42 0.73
CA GLN A 284 19.08 36.56 0.29
C GLN A 284 20.11 36.90 1.39
N GLY A 285 21.36 36.56 1.15
CA GLY A 285 22.39 36.63 2.19
C GLY A 285 22.04 35.70 3.35
N GLN A 286 21.89 36.25 4.56
CA GLN A 286 21.47 35.48 5.75
C GLN A 286 19.96 35.55 6.02
N ALA A 287 19.21 36.34 5.28
CA ALA A 287 17.78 36.54 5.49
C ALA A 287 16.92 35.68 4.55
N LEU A 288 15.75 35.27 5.03
CA LEU A 288 14.66 34.75 4.21
C LEU A 288 13.71 35.90 3.87
N VAL A 289 13.58 36.23 2.59
CA VAL A 289 12.67 37.24 2.10
C VAL A 289 11.51 36.60 1.32
N HIS A 290 10.37 37.26 1.23
CA HIS A 290 9.22 36.75 0.49
C HIS A 290 9.56 36.54 -0.99
N ALA A 291 9.40 35.33 -1.48
CA ALA A 291 9.69 34.95 -2.85
C ALA A 291 8.69 35.59 -3.83
N LYS A 292 9.18 35.99 -4.99
CA LYS A 292 8.37 36.51 -6.11
C LYS A 292 8.84 35.87 -7.40
N PRO A 293 7.94 35.66 -8.39
CA PRO A 293 8.37 35.23 -9.71
C PRO A 293 9.42 36.17 -10.30
N ASN A 294 10.38 35.57 -11.03
CA ASN A 294 11.48 36.30 -11.68
C ASN A 294 11.93 35.57 -12.94
N GLU A 295 13.09 35.91 -13.53
CA GLU A 295 13.63 35.24 -14.72
C GLU A 295 14.06 33.79 -14.51
N GLU A 296 14.33 33.38 -13.26
CA GLU A 296 14.72 32.01 -12.91
C GLU A 296 13.55 31.13 -12.47
N VAL A 297 12.47 31.73 -11.94
CA VAL A 297 11.27 31.04 -11.50
C VAL A 297 10.05 31.81 -11.95
N LYS A 298 9.34 31.28 -12.92
CA LYS A 298 8.16 31.88 -13.54
C LYS A 298 6.88 31.18 -13.08
N PHE A 299 5.81 31.94 -13.07
CA PHE A 299 4.47 31.39 -13.02
C PHE A 299 4.01 31.11 -14.46
N ALA A 300 3.58 29.88 -14.73
CA ALA A 300 3.04 29.44 -16.00
C ALA A 300 1.54 29.15 -15.83
N ALA A 301 0.71 30.12 -16.21
CA ALA A 301 -0.75 29.97 -16.17
C ALA A 301 -1.18 28.83 -17.10
N ASP A 302 -2.18 28.05 -16.69
CA ASP A 302 -2.77 26.93 -17.45
C ASP A 302 -1.76 25.86 -17.96
N ALA A 303 -0.53 25.87 -17.42
CA ALA A 303 0.52 24.91 -17.79
C ALA A 303 0.70 23.79 -16.75
N GLY A 304 -0.06 23.82 -15.67
CA GLY A 304 -0.04 22.84 -14.59
C GLY A 304 -0.70 21.50 -14.94
N ARG A 305 -0.63 20.58 -14.02
CA ARG A 305 -1.45 19.35 -14.02
C ARG A 305 -2.90 19.69 -13.67
N PHE A 306 -3.09 20.68 -12.77
CA PHE A 306 -4.37 21.10 -12.22
C PHE A 306 -4.54 22.64 -12.22
N GLY A 307 -4.16 23.31 -13.29
CA GLY A 307 -4.23 24.76 -13.43
C GLY A 307 -2.87 25.36 -13.75
N GLY A 308 -2.37 26.28 -12.91
CA GLY A 308 -1.05 26.87 -13.06
C GLY A 308 0.10 25.95 -12.62
N ALA A 309 1.33 26.38 -12.87
CA ALA A 309 2.53 25.68 -12.42
C ALA A 309 3.70 26.64 -12.17
N LEU A 310 4.67 26.25 -11.37
CA LEU A 310 6.00 26.86 -11.41
C LEU A 310 6.77 26.33 -12.62
N HIS A 311 7.43 27.25 -13.32
CA HIS A 311 8.34 26.94 -14.42
C HIS A 311 9.75 27.43 -14.09
N PHE A 312 10.70 26.52 -14.11
CA PHE A 312 12.13 26.76 -13.98
C PHE A 312 12.75 26.67 -15.39
N PRO A 313 12.90 27.81 -16.12
CA PRO A 313 13.29 27.78 -17.54
C PRO A 313 14.75 27.43 -17.77
N LYS A 314 15.60 27.59 -16.75
CA LYS A 314 17.03 27.32 -16.79
C LYS A 314 17.54 27.00 -15.38
N LYS A 315 18.72 26.43 -15.30
CA LYS A 315 19.46 26.26 -14.05
C LYS A 315 19.69 27.63 -13.39
N GLY A 316 19.28 27.74 -12.14
CA GLY A 316 19.35 29.00 -11.40
C GLY A 316 19.81 28.85 -9.97
N THR A 317 19.92 29.98 -9.29
CA THR A 317 20.27 30.08 -7.86
C THR A 317 19.09 30.50 -7.00
N TYR A 318 18.02 30.95 -7.61
CA TYR A 318 16.79 31.34 -6.92
C TYR A 318 16.00 30.09 -6.52
N ARG A 319 15.91 29.84 -5.21
CA ARG A 319 15.34 28.61 -4.63
C ARG A 319 14.15 28.93 -3.74
N PRO A 320 12.91 28.90 -4.27
CA PRO A 320 11.71 29.03 -3.47
C PRO A 320 11.70 28.01 -2.33
N SER A 321 11.26 28.43 -1.14
CA SER A 321 11.32 27.59 0.05
C SER A 321 10.15 27.84 0.98
N PHE A 322 9.68 26.81 1.67
CA PHE A 322 8.73 26.90 2.78
C PHE A 322 9.44 26.60 4.10
N LYS A 323 9.13 27.39 5.14
CA LYS A 323 9.64 27.15 6.49
C LYS A 323 8.95 25.94 7.11
N ASP A 324 9.68 25.20 7.96
CA ASP A 324 9.12 24.04 8.65
C ASP A 324 7.90 24.40 9.52
N GLY A 325 7.96 25.39 10.35
CA GLY A 325 6.95 25.79 11.34
C GLY A 325 5.50 25.38 11.08
N GLY A 326 5.11 24.17 11.44
CA GLY A 326 3.78 23.59 11.17
C GLY A 326 3.58 22.99 9.77
N VAL A 327 4.63 22.97 8.92
CA VAL A 327 4.62 22.38 7.59
C VAL A 327 5.17 20.95 7.61
N LEU A 328 6.48 20.79 7.85
CA LEU A 328 7.11 19.47 7.94
C LEU A 328 6.98 18.84 9.34
N GLY A 329 6.88 19.67 10.37
CA GLY A 329 6.77 19.25 11.76
C GLY A 329 8.01 18.55 12.30
N TYR A 330 9.21 18.93 11.77
CA TYR A 330 10.45 18.32 12.20
C TYR A 330 10.68 18.48 13.71
N ASN A 331 11.03 17.38 14.37
CA ASN A 331 11.51 17.40 15.74
C ASN A 331 12.68 16.43 15.94
N ALA A 332 13.55 16.74 16.90
CA ALA A 332 14.79 16.01 17.12
C ALA A 332 14.62 14.65 17.83
N LYS A 333 13.39 14.26 18.24
CA LYS A 333 13.16 13.00 18.98
C LYS A 333 12.63 11.90 18.09
N SER A 334 11.64 12.21 17.26
CA SER A 334 11.05 11.31 16.27
C SER A 334 10.28 12.15 15.27
N TRP A 335 10.55 11.95 13.99
CA TRP A 335 9.92 12.73 12.93
C TRP A 335 9.52 11.84 11.76
N SER A 336 8.33 12.13 11.24
CA SER A 336 7.79 11.49 10.05
C SER A 336 7.04 12.54 9.22
N ALA A 337 7.11 12.41 7.89
CA ALA A 337 6.41 13.29 6.95
C ALA A 337 6.29 12.63 5.58
N SER A 338 5.46 13.22 4.72
CA SER A 338 5.43 12.91 3.29
C SER A 338 5.39 14.19 2.48
N VAL A 339 6.05 14.17 1.33
CA VAL A 339 6.01 15.25 0.34
C VAL A 339 5.54 14.70 -0.99
N SER A 340 4.60 15.38 -1.61
CA SER A 340 4.00 15.04 -2.90
C SER A 340 4.13 16.22 -3.85
N ALA A 341 4.47 15.96 -5.12
CA ALA A 341 4.45 16.98 -6.18
C ALA A 341 4.28 16.33 -7.55
N TRP A 342 3.84 17.13 -8.52
CA TRP A 342 3.87 16.73 -9.92
C TRP A 342 5.02 17.43 -10.63
N LEU A 343 5.79 16.69 -11.43
CA LEU A 343 6.94 17.18 -12.18
C LEU A 343 6.78 16.85 -13.66
N ARG A 344 7.19 17.79 -14.53
CA ARG A 344 7.15 17.62 -15.98
C ARG A 344 8.40 18.19 -16.65
N LEU A 345 9.19 17.30 -17.23
CA LEU A 345 10.42 17.58 -17.98
C LEU A 345 10.86 16.34 -18.76
N ASN A 346 11.76 16.52 -19.70
CA ASN A 346 12.61 15.45 -20.23
C ASN A 346 14.00 15.56 -19.58
N PRO A 347 14.38 14.65 -18.65
CA PRO A 347 15.63 14.80 -17.90
C PRO A 347 16.89 14.86 -18.75
N ASP A 348 16.93 14.11 -19.85
CA ASP A 348 18.12 14.00 -20.72
C ASP A 348 18.28 15.19 -21.66
N GLN A 349 17.20 15.96 -21.91
CA GLN A 349 17.19 17.08 -22.85
C GLN A 349 17.07 18.44 -22.18
N ASP A 350 16.40 18.52 -21.00
CA ASP A 350 16.08 19.80 -20.36
C ASP A 350 17.08 20.15 -19.26
N LEU A 351 17.65 19.15 -18.59
CA LEU A 351 18.55 19.39 -17.48
C LEU A 351 19.97 19.72 -17.97
N GLU A 352 20.53 20.78 -17.41
CA GLU A 352 21.92 21.15 -17.63
C GLU A 352 22.87 20.16 -16.92
N PRO A 353 24.18 20.14 -17.30
CA PRO A 353 25.17 19.25 -16.68
C PRO A 353 25.24 19.40 -15.15
N GLY A 354 25.43 18.27 -14.46
CA GLY A 354 25.51 18.20 -13.00
C GLY A 354 24.25 17.63 -12.35
N TYR A 355 24.28 17.55 -11.01
CA TYR A 355 23.14 17.11 -10.22
C TYR A 355 22.02 18.17 -10.22
N CYS A 356 20.78 17.70 -10.26
CA CYS A 356 19.59 18.55 -10.30
C CYS A 356 18.56 18.06 -9.31
N ASP A 357 18.24 18.88 -8.31
CA ASP A 357 17.37 18.51 -7.19
C ASP A 357 16.07 19.32 -7.25
N PRO A 358 14.96 18.73 -7.69
CA PRO A 358 13.68 19.46 -7.74
C PRO A 358 13.15 19.81 -6.35
N ILE A 359 13.37 18.94 -5.35
CA ILE A 359 12.90 19.12 -3.98
C ILE A 359 13.98 18.66 -3.01
N GLN A 360 14.25 19.52 -2.02
CA GLN A 360 15.16 19.24 -0.91
C GLN A 360 14.48 19.54 0.43
N ILE A 361 14.83 18.80 1.48
CA ILE A 361 14.58 19.19 2.87
C ILE A 361 15.96 19.37 3.51
N ILE A 362 16.23 20.59 3.97
CA ILE A 362 17.54 20.98 4.51
C ILE A 362 17.38 21.61 5.89
N GLY A 363 18.41 21.48 6.71
CA GLY A 363 18.59 22.26 7.92
C GLY A 363 19.68 23.32 7.73
N ASN A 364 20.26 23.76 8.83
CA ASN A 364 21.33 24.74 8.86
C ASN A 364 22.71 24.20 8.39
N ASP A 365 22.82 22.88 8.24
CA ASP A 365 24.07 22.22 7.84
C ASP A 365 23.77 20.85 7.20
N ASN A 366 24.14 20.67 5.94
CA ASN A 366 23.90 19.42 5.20
C ASN A 366 24.70 18.22 5.74
N LYS A 367 25.73 18.45 6.57
CA LYS A 367 26.43 17.38 7.29
C LYS A 367 25.65 16.87 8.50
N LYS A 368 24.64 17.62 8.94
CA LYS A 368 23.75 17.25 10.05
C LYS A 368 22.45 16.59 9.61
N GLY A 369 22.25 16.43 8.31
CA GLY A 369 21.10 15.80 7.69
C GLY A 369 20.80 16.45 6.34
N TYR A 370 20.34 15.64 5.38
CA TYR A 370 19.96 16.14 4.05
C TYR A 370 19.06 15.14 3.36
N ILE A 371 17.90 15.59 2.92
CA ILE A 371 16.92 14.77 2.17
C ILE A 371 16.68 15.45 0.83
N PHE A 372 16.71 14.66 -0.25
CA PHE A 372 16.54 15.22 -1.58
C PHE A 372 16.01 14.23 -2.61
N LEU A 373 15.31 14.77 -3.57
CA LEU A 373 15.10 14.16 -4.89
C LEU A 373 16.20 14.69 -5.82
N GLU A 374 16.74 13.84 -6.70
CA GLU A 374 17.89 14.20 -7.55
C GLU A 374 17.80 13.48 -8.88
N TRP A 375 18.13 14.17 -9.98
CA TRP A 375 18.62 13.50 -11.18
C TRP A 375 20.14 13.38 -11.12
N SER A 376 20.61 12.20 -11.50
CA SER A 376 22.04 11.90 -11.58
C SER A 376 22.77 12.84 -12.55
N LYS A 377 24.11 12.89 -12.44
CA LYS A 377 24.92 13.94 -13.00
C LYS A 377 25.06 13.90 -14.52
N ASP A 378 25.56 12.78 -15.05
CA ASP A 378 26.02 12.69 -16.44
C ASP A 378 25.60 11.41 -17.18
N GLU A 379 24.78 10.55 -16.55
CA GLU A 379 24.29 9.32 -17.16
C GLU A 379 23.20 9.61 -18.21
N THR A 380 23.09 8.76 -19.22
CA THR A 380 22.00 8.78 -20.21
C THR A 380 21.42 7.37 -20.35
N PRO A 381 20.16 7.15 -19.96
CA PRO A 381 19.26 8.10 -19.33
C PRO A 381 19.70 8.48 -17.91
N ARG A 382 19.39 9.72 -17.50
CA ARG A 382 19.62 10.15 -16.12
C ARG A 382 18.79 9.34 -15.14
N TYR A 383 19.40 8.88 -14.06
CA TYR A 383 18.72 8.20 -12.98
C TYR A 383 17.97 9.19 -12.11
N PHE A 384 16.77 8.85 -11.71
CA PHE A 384 16.05 9.60 -10.68
C PHE A 384 16.28 8.97 -9.32
N ARG A 385 16.60 9.78 -8.32
CA ARG A 385 17.03 9.34 -6.99
C ARG A 385 16.23 10.01 -5.89
N TYR A 386 16.00 9.26 -4.83
CA TYR A 386 15.56 9.77 -3.54
C TYR A 386 16.58 9.35 -2.50
N ALA A 387 17.14 10.28 -1.75
CA ALA A 387 18.17 10.01 -0.75
C ALA A 387 17.88 10.67 0.60
N ILE A 388 18.23 9.96 1.67
CA ILE A 388 18.20 10.43 3.05
C ILE A 388 19.63 10.33 3.59
N ARG A 389 20.35 11.43 3.67
CA ARG A 389 21.68 11.47 4.28
C ARG A 389 21.54 11.87 5.75
N PRO A 390 21.76 10.97 6.71
CA PRO A 390 21.81 11.32 8.14
C PRO A 390 23.05 12.12 8.48
N LEU A 391 23.44 12.19 9.75
CA LEU A 391 24.72 12.77 10.17
C LEU A 391 25.87 12.23 9.31
N PHE A 392 26.73 13.13 8.83
CA PHE A 392 27.80 12.83 7.88
C PHE A 392 28.64 11.59 8.24
N PRO A 393 29.10 11.39 9.51
CA PRO A 393 29.87 10.20 9.87
C PRO A 393 29.12 8.88 9.75
N ILE A 394 27.78 8.91 9.72
CA ILE A 394 26.94 7.69 9.60
C ILE A 394 26.96 7.18 8.15
N TRP A 395 26.66 8.05 7.19
CA TRP A 395 26.52 7.62 5.80
C TRP A 395 27.84 7.69 5.01
N ASN A 396 28.79 8.49 5.46
CA ASN A 396 30.09 8.68 4.80
C ASN A 396 31.28 8.72 5.79
N PRO A 397 31.52 7.63 6.53
CA PRO A 397 32.56 7.60 7.55
C PRO A 397 33.99 7.78 6.99
N ASN A 398 34.19 7.47 5.72
CA ASN A 398 35.47 7.56 5.02
C ASN A 398 35.68 8.89 4.30
N ASN A 399 34.74 9.84 4.42
CA ASN A 399 34.81 11.15 3.77
C ASN A 399 35.06 11.11 2.25
N LEU A 400 34.42 10.17 1.56
CA LEU A 400 34.52 10.02 0.12
C LEU A 400 33.68 11.08 -0.60
N GLN A 401 33.97 11.35 -1.88
CA GLN A 401 33.06 12.09 -2.72
C GLN A 401 31.81 11.26 -2.99
N TRP A 402 30.65 11.91 -3.12
CA TRP A 402 29.37 11.20 -3.37
C TRP A 402 29.44 10.27 -4.60
N ALA A 403 30.11 10.70 -5.67
CA ALA A 403 30.25 9.89 -6.87
C ALA A 403 31.07 8.60 -6.64
N ASP A 404 32.04 8.64 -5.71
CA ASP A 404 32.96 7.53 -5.45
C ASP A 404 32.40 6.47 -4.50
N ILE A 405 31.28 6.77 -3.81
CA ILE A 405 30.60 5.79 -2.97
C ILE A 405 29.82 4.83 -3.87
N PRO A 406 29.94 3.50 -3.71
CA PRO A 406 29.11 2.53 -4.44
C PRO A 406 27.61 2.79 -4.19
N ASN A 407 26.77 2.59 -5.21
CA ASN A 407 25.33 2.90 -5.10
C ASN A 407 24.61 2.06 -4.04
N ASP A 408 25.02 0.80 -3.84
CA ASP A 408 24.51 -0.10 -2.80
C ASP A 408 24.95 0.30 -1.38
N LYS A 409 25.90 1.22 -1.25
CA LYS A 409 26.39 1.81 0.00
C LYS A 409 25.87 3.22 0.26
N LYS A 410 24.92 3.68 -0.53
CA LYS A 410 24.26 4.98 -0.36
C LYS A 410 22.87 4.81 0.26
N PRO A 411 22.46 5.65 1.21
CA PRO A 411 21.07 5.63 1.71
C PRO A 411 20.14 6.28 0.68
N MET A 412 19.86 5.57 -0.42
CA MET A 412 19.03 6.08 -1.51
C MET A 412 18.24 4.99 -2.23
N VAL A 413 17.14 5.41 -2.83
CA VAL A 413 16.42 4.69 -3.89
C VAL A 413 16.86 5.28 -5.22
N GLN A 414 17.18 4.45 -6.22
CA GLN A 414 17.52 4.88 -7.58
C GLN A 414 16.64 4.20 -8.61
N VAL A 415 16.05 4.99 -9.51
CA VAL A 415 15.22 4.54 -10.61
C VAL A 415 15.95 4.85 -11.92
N ALA A 416 16.39 3.80 -12.61
CA ALA A 416 17.21 3.94 -13.82
C ALA A 416 16.42 4.46 -15.04
N ARG A 417 15.11 4.19 -15.09
CA ARG A 417 14.23 4.63 -16.18
C ARG A 417 12.93 5.17 -15.59
N ALA A 418 13.02 6.35 -15.01
CA ALA A 418 11.85 7.03 -14.44
C ALA A 418 10.95 7.60 -15.58
N PRO A 419 9.62 7.65 -15.40
CA PRO A 419 8.66 7.93 -16.48
C PRO A 419 8.47 9.42 -16.77
N PHE A 420 9.55 10.22 -16.70
CA PHE A 420 9.46 11.65 -16.96
C PHE A 420 9.49 11.96 -18.46
N SER A 421 8.64 12.88 -18.89
CA SER A 421 8.64 13.42 -20.26
C SER A 421 8.07 14.86 -20.29
N ARG A 422 8.27 15.57 -21.41
CA ARG A 422 7.67 16.91 -21.63
C ARG A 422 6.16 16.85 -21.84
N GLU A 423 5.63 15.71 -22.30
CA GLU A 423 4.22 15.52 -22.66
C GLU A 423 3.35 15.08 -21.48
N LYS A 424 3.95 14.49 -20.46
CA LYS A 424 3.22 13.90 -19.33
C LYS A 424 3.76 14.35 -18.00
N TRP A 425 2.83 14.69 -17.13
CA TRP A 425 3.12 14.93 -15.72
C TRP A 425 3.41 13.61 -14.99
N THR A 426 4.46 13.61 -14.19
CA THR A 426 4.80 12.48 -13.31
C THR A 426 4.55 12.88 -11.87
N HIS A 427 3.71 12.12 -11.19
CA HIS A 427 3.47 12.27 -9.76
C HIS A 427 4.64 11.66 -8.98
N VAL A 428 5.20 12.42 -8.07
CA VAL A 428 6.32 12.00 -7.21
C VAL A 428 5.91 12.16 -5.77
N VAL A 429 6.03 11.09 -4.98
CA VAL A 429 5.86 11.15 -3.53
C VAL A 429 7.06 10.52 -2.87
N PHE A 430 7.57 11.14 -1.82
CA PHE A 430 8.50 10.50 -0.92
C PHE A 430 8.04 10.63 0.52
N THR A 431 8.36 9.62 1.32
CA THR A 431 8.03 9.58 2.74
C THR A 431 9.28 9.44 3.57
N VAL A 432 9.26 10.02 4.75
CA VAL A 432 10.19 9.75 5.83
C VAL A 432 9.40 9.27 7.04
N GLU A 433 9.93 8.27 7.71
CA GLU A 433 9.30 7.66 8.88
C GLU A 433 10.33 7.41 9.95
N ASN A 434 10.01 7.73 11.20
CA ASN A 434 10.83 7.44 12.38
C ASN A 434 12.26 8.01 12.35
N ILE A 435 12.49 9.16 11.67
CA ILE A 435 13.78 9.85 11.71
C ILE A 435 14.06 10.26 13.17
N ASN A 436 15.26 10.01 13.68
CA ASN A 436 15.68 10.21 15.07
C ASN A 436 14.99 9.29 16.10
N ASP A 437 14.10 8.40 15.71
CA ASP A 437 13.44 7.49 16.62
C ASP A 437 14.41 6.36 17.04
N LYS A 438 14.60 6.19 18.35
CA LYS A 438 15.49 5.14 18.90
C LYS A 438 14.78 3.81 19.13
N LYS A 439 13.45 3.77 18.98
CA LYS A 439 12.64 2.57 19.28
C LYS A 439 12.15 1.89 18.01
N ASN A 440 11.82 2.69 17.00
CA ASN A 440 11.25 2.21 15.75
C ASN A 440 12.27 2.39 14.61
N PRO A 441 12.39 1.40 13.71
CA PRO A 441 13.32 1.51 12.58
C PRO A 441 12.88 2.64 11.64
N PRO A 442 13.82 3.48 11.21
CA PRO A 442 13.52 4.52 10.23
C PRO A 442 13.37 3.93 8.83
N VAL A 443 12.46 4.52 8.05
CA VAL A 443 12.19 4.11 6.66
C VAL A 443 11.96 5.35 5.80
N GLY A 444 12.54 5.35 4.58
CA GLY A 444 12.18 6.29 3.53
C GLY A 444 11.68 5.56 2.30
N LYS A 445 10.58 6.00 1.68
CA LYS A 445 10.02 5.39 0.48
C LYS A 445 9.89 6.39 -0.65
N LEU A 446 10.10 5.95 -1.89
CA LEU A 446 9.87 6.71 -3.11
C LEU A 446 8.74 6.08 -3.92
N TYR A 447 7.82 6.92 -4.39
CA TYR A 447 6.73 6.52 -5.29
C TYR A 447 6.73 7.37 -6.56
N LEU A 448 6.45 6.74 -7.69
CA LEU A 448 6.19 7.40 -8.97
C LEU A 448 4.84 6.93 -9.52
N ASN A 449 3.98 7.89 -9.87
CA ASN A 449 2.64 7.63 -10.40
C ASN A 449 1.84 6.61 -9.55
N GLY A 450 1.81 6.84 -8.23
CA GLY A 450 1.09 6.00 -7.27
C GLY A 450 1.78 4.68 -6.91
N LYS A 451 2.93 4.33 -7.51
CA LYS A 451 3.59 3.02 -7.32
C LYS A 451 4.91 3.14 -6.60
N LEU A 452 5.13 2.28 -5.61
CA LEU A 452 6.39 2.19 -4.86
C LEU A 452 7.55 1.80 -5.79
N GLN A 453 8.63 2.58 -5.75
CA GLN A 453 9.87 2.34 -6.50
C GLN A 453 10.96 1.69 -5.65
N GLY A 454 10.93 1.90 -4.35
CA GLY A 454 11.88 1.32 -3.41
C GLY A 454 11.82 1.99 -2.04
N ALA A 455 12.57 1.43 -1.11
CA ALA A 455 12.68 1.92 0.25
C ALA A 455 14.15 2.03 0.69
N ILE A 456 14.42 3.01 1.55
CA ILE A 456 15.69 3.18 2.28
C ILE A 456 15.44 2.63 3.68
N GLU A 457 16.05 1.51 3.98
CA GLU A 457 15.88 0.76 5.23
C GLU A 457 17.24 0.37 5.81
N LYS A 458 17.28 -0.02 7.08
CA LYS A 458 18.47 -0.54 7.77
C LYS A 458 19.61 0.49 7.90
N TRP A 459 19.28 1.78 7.85
CA TRP A 459 20.19 2.86 8.13
C TRP A 459 19.89 3.49 9.50
N ASP A 460 20.93 3.93 10.21
CA ASP A 460 20.74 4.89 11.30
C ASP A 460 20.45 6.26 10.67
N MET A 461 19.23 6.75 10.83
CA MET A 461 18.80 8.04 10.30
C MET A 461 18.76 9.11 11.39
N THR A 462 19.88 9.26 12.12
CA THR A 462 20.05 10.34 13.09
C THR A 462 20.38 11.66 12.38
N PHE A 463 19.57 12.68 12.64
CA PHE A 463 19.69 14.04 12.14
C PHE A 463 19.97 15.01 13.29
N GLY A 464 20.81 16.02 13.03
CA GLY A 464 21.18 17.05 14.00
C GLY A 464 20.74 18.45 13.58
N TRP A 465 19.60 18.58 12.88
CA TRP A 465 19.07 19.88 12.47
C TRP A 465 18.57 20.70 13.65
N ASP A 466 18.71 22.02 13.53
CA ASP A 466 17.96 22.99 14.32
C ASP A 466 16.54 23.12 13.73
N PRO A 467 15.48 22.79 14.48
CA PRO A 467 14.10 22.86 13.95
C PRO A 467 13.72 24.23 13.40
N ALA A 468 14.28 25.31 13.97
CA ALA A 468 14.02 26.68 13.50
C ALA A 468 14.67 27.00 12.13
N LYS A 469 15.53 26.12 11.62
CA LYS A 469 16.28 26.31 10.38
C LYS A 469 15.90 25.33 9.28
N VAL A 470 14.93 24.46 9.52
CA VAL A 470 14.50 23.48 8.52
C VAL A 470 13.64 24.15 7.44
N LEU A 471 13.97 23.84 6.19
CA LEU A 471 13.31 24.37 5.00
C LEU A 471 12.97 23.25 4.02
N LEU A 472 11.81 23.33 3.41
CA LEU A 472 11.46 22.63 2.18
C LEU A 472 11.83 23.53 1.00
N VAL A 473 12.83 23.13 0.23
CA VAL A 473 13.45 23.93 -0.85
C VAL A 473 13.09 23.35 -2.20
N LEU A 474 12.76 24.22 -3.16
CA LEU A 474 12.35 23.85 -4.52
C LEU A 474 13.38 24.31 -5.55
N GLY A 475 13.58 23.49 -6.60
CA GLY A 475 14.22 23.93 -7.83
C GLY A 475 15.75 24.11 -7.78
N ALA A 476 16.48 23.39 -6.88
CA ALA A 476 17.93 23.50 -6.87
C ALA A 476 18.54 22.91 -8.16
N SER A 477 19.03 23.77 -9.03
CA SER A 477 19.54 23.40 -10.37
C SER A 477 18.53 22.68 -11.28
N TYR A 478 17.25 22.72 -10.94
CA TYR A 478 16.18 22.08 -11.68
C TYR A 478 15.73 22.92 -12.89
N VAL A 479 15.38 22.24 -13.98
CA VAL A 479 14.75 22.80 -15.17
C VAL A 479 13.49 22.01 -15.48
N GLY A 480 12.36 22.66 -15.64
CA GLY A 480 11.08 22.00 -15.89
C GLY A 480 9.91 22.67 -15.16
N HIS A 481 8.80 21.95 -15.07
CA HIS A 481 7.59 22.43 -14.40
C HIS A 481 7.32 21.64 -13.13
N MET A 482 6.78 22.32 -12.12
CA MET A 482 6.34 21.75 -10.84
C MET A 482 4.95 22.22 -10.51
N ASP A 483 4.08 21.31 -10.02
CA ASP A 483 2.70 21.61 -9.70
C ASP A 483 2.23 20.81 -8.48
N ASP A 484 1.16 21.29 -7.82
CA ASP A 484 0.36 20.63 -6.78
C ASP A 484 1.24 20.04 -5.64
N LEU A 485 2.17 20.88 -5.12
CA LEU A 485 3.05 20.51 -4.00
C LEU A 485 2.23 20.37 -2.72
N ALA A 486 2.37 19.24 -2.05
CA ALA A 486 1.73 18.99 -0.76
C ALA A 486 2.67 18.36 0.26
N VAL A 487 2.44 18.64 1.53
CA VAL A 487 3.14 18.06 2.68
C VAL A 487 2.12 17.47 3.65
N PHE A 488 2.46 16.30 4.22
CA PHE A 488 1.66 15.60 5.21
C PHE A 488 2.51 15.32 6.46
N ASP A 489 1.91 15.38 7.65
CA ASP A 489 2.58 15.24 8.96
C ASP A 489 2.89 13.79 9.37
N ARG A 490 2.72 12.84 8.45
CA ARG A 490 3.01 11.41 8.65
C ARG A 490 3.41 10.74 7.34
N PRO A 491 3.98 9.53 7.38
CA PRO A 491 4.14 8.74 6.17
C PRO A 491 2.77 8.36 5.61
N LEU A 492 2.59 8.57 4.30
CA LEU A 492 1.43 8.06 3.58
C LEU A 492 1.64 6.57 3.30
N THR A 493 0.56 5.80 3.42
CA THR A 493 0.54 4.40 2.99
C THR A 493 0.53 4.31 1.47
N ASP A 494 0.93 3.15 0.92
CA ASP A 494 0.95 2.91 -0.53
C ASP A 494 -0.42 3.21 -1.18
N ILE A 495 -1.52 2.85 -0.49
CA ILE A 495 -2.89 3.09 -0.95
C ILE A 495 -3.26 4.59 -0.88
N GLU A 496 -2.81 5.30 0.14
CA GLU A 496 -3.03 6.76 0.22
C GLU A 496 -2.26 7.50 -0.87
N VAL A 497 -1.05 7.05 -1.23
CA VAL A 497 -0.28 7.59 -2.35
C VAL A 497 -0.99 7.34 -3.68
N GLU A 498 -1.55 6.14 -3.90
CA GLU A 498 -2.40 5.86 -5.07
C GLU A 498 -3.61 6.80 -5.12
N ARG A 499 -4.31 6.99 -3.99
CA ARG A 499 -5.49 7.85 -3.92
C ARG A 499 -5.20 9.31 -4.24
N ILE A 500 -4.11 9.89 -3.72
CA ILE A 500 -3.75 11.27 -4.06
C ILE A 500 -3.29 11.40 -5.52
N HIS A 501 -2.70 10.35 -6.09
CA HIS A 501 -2.39 10.29 -7.53
C HIS A 501 -3.65 10.31 -8.40
N GLU A 502 -4.76 9.70 -7.95
CA GLU A 502 -6.03 9.58 -8.67
C GLU A 502 -6.97 10.78 -8.51
N LEU A 503 -6.65 11.76 -7.64
CA LEU A 503 -7.47 12.95 -7.45
C LEU A 503 -7.65 13.71 -8.76
N LYS A 504 -8.90 14.02 -9.12
CA LYS A 504 -9.24 14.65 -10.40
C LYS A 504 -8.86 16.12 -10.47
N ASN A 505 -8.94 16.80 -9.33
CA ASN A 505 -8.64 18.22 -9.19
C ASN A 505 -7.45 18.50 -8.26
N GLY A 506 -6.61 17.48 -8.00
CA GLY A 506 -5.45 17.56 -7.13
C GLY A 506 -5.78 17.68 -5.65
N ILE A 507 -4.78 18.03 -4.88
CA ILE A 507 -4.80 18.05 -3.40
C ILE A 507 -5.86 19.01 -2.84
N ARG A 508 -6.30 20.00 -3.60
CA ARG A 508 -7.38 20.90 -3.17
C ARG A 508 -8.67 20.17 -2.79
N GLU A 509 -8.95 19.00 -3.35
CA GLU A 509 -10.10 18.16 -2.98
C GLU A 509 -10.11 17.71 -1.52
N LEU A 510 -8.97 17.76 -0.84
CA LEU A 510 -8.84 17.32 0.55
C LEU A 510 -9.31 18.38 1.56
N TYR A 511 -9.37 19.67 1.18
CA TYR A 511 -9.71 20.76 2.10
C TYR A 511 -10.72 21.77 1.55
N SER A 512 -10.98 21.77 0.25
CA SER A 512 -12.14 22.48 -0.28
C SER A 512 -13.40 21.71 0.16
N SER A 513 -14.14 22.28 1.13
CA SER A 513 -15.48 21.79 1.44
C SER A 513 -16.28 21.73 0.13
N SER A 514 -17.05 20.67 -0.06
CA SER A 514 -18.11 20.57 -1.06
C SER A 514 -19.20 21.64 -0.80
N SER A 515 -18.82 22.91 -0.95
CA SER A 515 -19.74 24.06 -0.96
C SER A 515 -20.12 24.35 -2.40
N GLY A 516 -21.01 23.52 -2.91
CA GLY A 516 -21.51 23.71 -4.28
C GLY A 516 -22.63 22.76 -4.63
N ASP A 517 -23.64 22.67 -3.76
CA ASP A 517 -25.01 22.33 -4.16
C ASP A 517 -25.94 22.74 -3.00
N ARG A 518 -26.33 23.99 -3.00
CA ARG A 518 -27.54 24.51 -2.36
C ARG A 518 -28.30 25.34 -3.38
#